data_86ec5f60ca5f9f99c02c77a2828d553d
#
_entry.id   86ec5f60ca5f9f99c02c77a2828d553d
#
_cell.length_a   1.000
_cell.length_b   1.000
_cell.length_c   1.000
_cell.angle_alpha   90.00
_cell.angle_beta   90.00
_cell.angle_gamma   90.00
#
_symmetry.space_group_name_H-M   'P 1'
#
loop_
_entity.id
_entity.type
_entity.pdbx_description
1 polymer ?
#
loop_
_entity_poly.entity_id
_entity_poly.type
_entity_poly.pdbx_seq_one_letter_code
_entity_poly.pdbx_strand_id
1 'polypeptide(L)' 'MKELSKDDLINKWKTERTKLLSELSFCSEHKFNLEAELIRYKIELLGSFIFDLEYCLK' A
#
# COMPACT_ATOMS: atom_id res chain seq x y z
N MET A 1 19.85 -15.06 8.27
CA MET A 1 18.94 -14.03 7.72
C MET A 1 18.13 -13.42 8.83
N LYS A 2 18.01 -12.11 8.83
CA LYS A 2 17.32 -11.41 9.87
C LYS A 2 15.84 -11.27 9.56
N GLU A 3 14.99 -11.62 10.50
CA GLU A 3 13.57 -11.44 10.32
C GLU A 3 13.17 -10.00 10.50
N LEU A 4 12.19 -9.57 9.73
CA LEU A 4 11.63 -8.24 9.89
C LEU A 4 10.71 -8.22 11.09
N SER A 5 10.82 -7.17 11.91
CA SER A 5 9.89 -6.99 13.00
C SER A 5 8.54 -6.54 12.47
N LYS A 6 7.53 -6.56 13.34
CA LYS A 6 6.20 -6.08 12.98
C LYS A 6 6.27 -4.62 12.53
N ASP A 7 7.03 -3.81 13.25
CA ASP A 7 7.17 -2.39 12.91
C ASP A 7 7.84 -2.20 11.55
N ASP A 8 8.84 -3.02 11.25
CA ASP A 8 9.51 -2.96 9.95
C ASP A 8 8.56 -3.30 8.82
N LEU A 9 7.71 -4.30 9.02
CA LEU A 9 6.71 -4.68 8.02
C LEU A 9 5.69 -3.57 7.81
N ILE A 10 5.22 -2.97 8.90
CA ILE A 10 4.26 -1.87 8.80
C ILE A 10 4.87 -0.71 8.03
N ASN A 11 6.11 -0.35 8.34
CA ASN A 11 6.78 0.73 7.66
C ASN A 11 6.98 0.43 6.17
N LYS A 12 7.32 -0.81 5.85
CA LYS A 12 7.47 -1.24 4.47
C LYS A 12 6.17 -1.07 3.69
N TRP A 13 5.06 -1.55 4.26
CA TRP A 13 3.76 -1.45 3.60
C TRP A 13 3.29 -0.01 3.47
N LYS A 14 3.57 0.82 4.47
CA LYS A 14 3.22 2.24 4.40
C LYS A 14 4.00 2.94 3.30
N THR A 15 5.27 2.60 3.14
CA THR A 15 6.10 3.14 2.06
C THR A 15 5.55 2.73 0.70
N GLU A 16 5.18 1.46 0.56
CA GLU A 16 4.57 0.98 -0.68
C GLU A 16 3.26 1.70 -0.99
N ARG A 17 2.45 1.92 0.03
CA ARG A 17 1.19 2.64 -0.15
C ARG A 17 1.43 4.06 -0.64
N THR A 18 2.39 4.75 -0.05
CA THR A 18 2.73 6.11 -0.46
C THR A 18 3.18 6.14 -1.92
N LYS A 19 3.99 5.17 -2.31
CA LYS A 19 4.44 5.05 -3.68
C LYS A 19 3.27 4.83 -4.64
N LEU A 20 2.34 3.97 -4.26
CA LEU A 20 1.16 3.70 -5.07
C LEU A 20 0.26 4.93 -5.18
N LEU A 21 0.15 5.71 -4.11
CA LEU A 21 -0.63 6.94 -4.15
C LEU A 21 -0.05 7.94 -5.16
N SER A 22 1.27 8.03 -5.23
CA SER A 22 1.93 8.86 -6.23
C SER A 22 1.64 8.37 -7.64
N GLU A 23 1.70 7.06 -7.84
CA GLU A 23 1.40 6.47 -9.14
C GLU A 23 -0.06 6.68 -9.53
N LEU A 24 -0.95 6.59 -8.55
CA LEU A 24 -2.37 6.83 -8.79
C LEU A 24 -2.61 8.26 -9.27
N SER A 25 -1.94 9.22 -8.62
CA SER A 25 -2.05 10.61 -9.01
C SER A 25 -1.59 10.82 -10.46
N PHE A 26 -0.46 10.19 -10.80
CA PHE A 26 0.06 10.26 -12.16
C PHE A 26 -0.93 9.66 -13.17
N CYS A 27 -1.47 8.49 -12.88
CA CYS A 27 -2.44 7.84 -13.76
C CYS A 27 -3.71 8.68 -13.91
N SER A 28 -4.14 9.31 -12.84
CA SER A 28 -5.32 10.17 -12.86
C SER A 28 -5.11 11.36 -13.79
N GLU A 29 -3.95 11.99 -13.71
CA GLU A 29 -3.63 13.13 -14.55
C GLU A 29 -3.57 12.75 -16.03
N HIS A 30 -3.10 11.55 -16.33
CA HIS A 30 -2.95 11.09 -17.70
C HIS A 30 -4.13 10.25 -18.20
N LYS A 31 -5.16 10.14 -17.36
CA LYS A 31 -6.40 9.42 -17.70
C LYS A 31 -6.20 7.93 -17.99
N PHE A 32 -5.25 7.32 -17.30
CA PHE A 32 -5.05 5.88 -17.37
C PHE A 32 -6.03 5.18 -16.42
N ASN A 33 -7.28 5.12 -16.81
CA ASN A 33 -8.35 4.67 -15.91
C ASN A 33 -8.20 3.25 -15.42
N LEU A 34 -7.84 2.33 -16.30
CA LEU A 34 -7.68 0.92 -15.90
C LEU A 34 -6.53 0.75 -14.93
N GLU A 35 -5.43 1.41 -15.20
CA GLU A 35 -4.27 1.33 -14.31
C GLU A 35 -4.56 1.98 -12.96
N ALA A 36 -5.30 3.09 -12.99
CA ALA A 36 -5.69 3.76 -11.76
C ALA A 36 -6.55 2.84 -10.88
N GLU A 37 -7.47 2.10 -11.49
CA GLU A 37 -8.30 1.15 -10.74
C GLU A 37 -7.48 0.04 -10.12
N LEU A 38 -6.51 -0.50 -10.85
CA LEU A 38 -5.63 -1.53 -10.32
C LEU A 38 -4.82 -1.00 -9.15
N ILE A 39 -4.31 0.22 -9.26
CA ILE A 39 -3.54 0.83 -8.19
C ILE A 39 -4.41 1.07 -6.96
N ARG A 40 -5.64 1.53 -7.15
CA ARG A 40 -6.58 1.69 -6.04
C ARG A 40 -6.82 0.38 -5.30
N TYR A 41 -6.99 -0.69 -6.05
CA TYR A 41 -7.21 -2.00 -5.47
C TYR A 41 -6.00 -2.41 -4.61
N LYS A 42 -4.80 -2.20 -5.13
CA LYS A 42 -3.58 -2.50 -4.38
C LYS A 42 -3.49 -1.67 -3.11
N ILE A 43 -3.84 -0.39 -3.18
CA ILE A 43 -3.82 0.48 -2.01
C ILE A 43 -4.80 -0.02 -0.95
N GLU A 44 -5.97 -0.44 -1.35
CA GLU A 44 -6.96 -0.98 -0.42
C GLU A 44 -6.45 -2.25 0.26
N LEU A 45 -5.82 -3.13 -0.50
CA LEU A 45 -5.24 -4.35 0.06
C LEU A 45 -4.14 -4.03 1.06
N LEU A 46 -3.26 -3.09 0.72
CA LEU A 46 -2.21 -2.68 1.63
C LEU A 46 -2.76 -2.05 2.90
N GLY A 47 -3.79 -1.23 2.76
CA GLY A 47 -4.45 -0.64 3.91
C GLY A 47 -5.00 -1.69 4.84
N SER A 48 -5.61 -2.73 4.28
CA SER A 48 -6.14 -3.85 5.04
C SER A 48 -5.03 -4.60 5.78
N PHE A 49 -3.92 -4.88 5.10
CA PHE A 49 -2.78 -5.54 5.72
C PHE A 49 -2.19 -4.71 6.86
N ILE A 50 -2.06 -3.41 6.65
CA ILE A 50 -1.53 -2.51 7.68
C ILE A 50 -2.46 -2.51 8.89
N PHE A 51 -3.75 -2.42 8.65
CA PHE A 51 -4.74 -2.45 9.72
C PHE A 51 -4.64 -3.74 10.53
N ASP A 52 -4.55 -4.87 9.83
CA ASP A 52 -4.44 -6.17 10.50
C ASP A 52 -3.17 -6.26 11.35
N LEU A 53 -2.06 -5.76 10.83
CA LEU A 53 -0.80 -5.79 11.56
C LEU A 53 -0.85 -4.91 12.79
N GLU A 54 -1.51 -3.76 12.70
CA GLU A 54 -1.57 -2.81 13.81
C GLU A 54 -2.61 -3.19 14.87
N TYR A 55 -3.72 -3.77 14.47
CA TYR A 55 -4.86 -3.92 15.37
C TYR A 55 -5.33 -5.35 15.59
N CYS A 56 -5.10 -6.25 14.65
CA CYS A 56 -5.64 -7.61 14.75
C CYS A 56 -4.61 -8.65 15.13
N LEU A 57 -3.37 -8.46 14.70
CA LEU A 57 -2.30 -9.41 15.02
C LEU A 57 -1.54 -8.93 16.25
N LYS A 58 -1.51 -9.75 17.25
CA LYS A 58 -0.84 -9.42 18.50
C LYS A 58 0.36 -10.30 18.76
#